data_4adf50167535cf6534c7e95a97963c9e
#
_entry.id   4adf50167535cf6534c7e95a97963c9e
#
_cell.length_a   1.000
_cell.length_b   1.000
_cell.length_c   1.000
_cell.angle_alpha   90.00
_cell.angle_beta   90.00
_cell.angle_gamma   90.00
#
_symmetry.space_group_name_H-M   'P 1'
#
loop_
_entity.id
_entity.type
_entity.pdbx_description
1 polymer ?
#
loop_
_entity_poly.entity_id
_entity_poly.type
_entity_poly.pdbx_seq_one_letter_code
_entity_poly.pdbx_strand_id
1 'polypeptide(L)'
;VDDPAWFLMFGTFATLGTKVIGIPRLHDGPDVAKLAELAALHKPKLYIIHSVLHNPTSTSLSAAKAFQVLKTAEQHDFMIVEDDIYCDMHPGSAVQAATRLSALDQLNRVIYLGGFSKTLAANLRVGFIATSRETAIRLADRKMLSTLTTNEISERVVHKILSEGHYRKHVDRIRSKLDSARDEVTSRVEKIGMRVQYRTPAGMFLWVDTGKDTIALTEKALEKGFLLAPGSLFSPHQLPSTHMRLNVAAMADSGVWDFLENELQ
;
A
#
# COMPACT_ATOMS: atom_id res chain seq x y z
N VAL A 1 -8.77 -1.33 -9.03
CA VAL A 1 -7.72 -0.96 -8.05
C VAL A 1 -7.72 0.54 -7.84
N ASP A 2 -7.14 1.03 -6.73
CA ASP A 2 -6.84 2.46 -6.58
C ASP A 2 -5.83 2.94 -7.64
N ASP A 3 -5.83 4.23 -7.96
CA ASP A 3 -4.82 4.91 -8.77
C ASP A 3 -4.44 6.23 -8.08
N PRO A 4 -3.21 6.36 -7.56
CA PRO A 4 -2.12 5.39 -7.62
C PRO A 4 -2.32 4.16 -6.73
N ALA A 5 -1.60 3.05 -7.02
CA ALA A 5 -1.55 1.83 -6.21
C ALA A 5 -0.21 1.07 -6.36
N TRP A 6 -0.06 -0.04 -5.65
CA TRP A 6 1.17 -0.84 -5.67
C TRP A 6 1.43 -1.49 -7.05
N PHE A 7 2.54 -1.12 -7.66
CA PHE A 7 2.84 -1.38 -9.06
C PHE A 7 3.10 -2.86 -9.43
N LEU A 8 3.66 -3.68 -8.54
CA LEU A 8 3.92 -5.09 -8.86
C LEU A 8 2.62 -5.88 -9.12
N MET A 9 1.52 -5.43 -8.55
CA MET A 9 0.20 -5.98 -8.80
C MET A 9 -0.21 -5.83 -10.28
N PHE A 10 0.12 -4.71 -10.91
CA PHE A 10 -0.21 -4.47 -12.33
C PHE A 10 0.50 -5.45 -13.25
N GLY A 11 1.80 -5.69 -13.03
CA GLY A 11 2.57 -6.68 -13.77
C GLY A 11 1.99 -8.10 -13.61
N THR A 12 1.64 -8.49 -12.38
CA THR A 12 1.02 -9.79 -12.12
C THR A 12 -0.30 -9.94 -12.86
N PHE A 13 -1.17 -8.93 -12.85
CA PHE A 13 -2.44 -8.99 -13.58
C PHE A 13 -2.26 -9.00 -15.09
N ALA A 14 -1.28 -8.27 -15.61
CA ALA A 14 -0.95 -8.29 -17.02
C ALA A 14 -0.55 -9.70 -17.49
N THR A 15 0.27 -10.44 -16.72
CA THR A 15 0.65 -11.82 -17.06
C THR A 15 -0.53 -12.79 -17.04
N LEU A 16 -1.60 -12.47 -16.29
CA LEU A 16 -2.83 -13.25 -16.22
C LEU A 16 -3.88 -12.80 -17.27
N GLY A 17 -3.56 -11.83 -18.13
CA GLY A 17 -4.49 -11.26 -19.08
C GLY A 17 -5.66 -10.51 -18.45
N THR A 18 -5.51 -10.08 -17.17
CA THR A 18 -6.56 -9.38 -16.41
C THR A 18 -6.52 -7.90 -16.74
N LYS A 19 -7.66 -7.35 -17.18
CA LYS A 19 -7.82 -5.90 -17.37
C LYS A 19 -7.87 -5.20 -16.02
N VAL A 20 -6.96 -4.24 -15.82
CA VAL A 20 -6.92 -3.39 -14.63
C VAL A 20 -7.52 -2.02 -14.95
N ILE A 21 -8.37 -1.51 -14.04
CA ILE A 21 -9.00 -0.20 -14.13
C ILE A 21 -8.64 0.57 -12.87
N GLY A 22 -8.04 1.76 -13.03
CA GLY A 22 -7.67 2.66 -11.93
C GLY A 22 -8.85 3.49 -11.45
N ILE A 23 -9.01 3.58 -10.13
CA ILE A 23 -9.97 4.45 -9.44
C ILE A 23 -9.18 5.55 -8.73
N PRO A 24 -9.42 6.84 -8.98
CA PRO A 24 -8.67 7.89 -8.33
C PRO A 24 -8.68 7.77 -6.81
N ARG A 25 -7.49 7.81 -6.19
CA ARG A 25 -7.33 7.79 -4.75
C ARG A 25 -7.29 9.21 -4.20
N LEU A 26 -8.19 9.52 -3.27
CA LEU A 26 -8.27 10.79 -2.55
C LEU A 26 -7.59 10.67 -1.17
N HIS A 27 -7.60 11.76 -0.39
CA HIS A 27 -6.94 11.82 0.92
C HIS A 27 -7.54 10.84 1.96
N ASP A 28 -8.81 10.45 1.80
CA ASP A 28 -9.56 9.63 2.75
C ASP A 28 -10.10 8.32 2.17
N GLY A 29 -9.63 7.93 0.98
CA GLY A 29 -10.06 6.72 0.29
C GLY A 29 -10.24 6.93 -1.21
N PRO A 30 -10.88 5.98 -1.92
CA PRO A 30 -11.15 6.12 -3.35
C PRO A 30 -12.19 7.18 -3.65
N ASP A 31 -12.19 7.68 -4.89
CA ASP A 31 -13.34 8.39 -5.45
C ASP A 31 -14.49 7.38 -5.67
N VAL A 32 -15.43 7.35 -4.72
CA VAL A 32 -16.53 6.38 -4.72
C VAL A 32 -17.52 6.63 -5.85
N ALA A 33 -17.70 7.88 -6.27
CA ALA A 33 -18.57 8.19 -7.41
C ALA A 33 -17.98 7.59 -8.69
N LYS A 34 -16.67 7.74 -8.87
CA LYS A 34 -15.95 7.14 -10.01
C LYS A 34 -15.92 5.62 -9.92
N LEU A 35 -15.76 5.05 -8.72
CA LEU A 35 -15.85 3.60 -8.50
C LEU A 35 -17.23 3.07 -8.95
N ALA A 36 -18.32 3.70 -8.56
CA ALA A 36 -19.68 3.28 -8.94
C ALA A 36 -19.91 3.40 -10.46
N GLU A 37 -19.50 4.50 -11.09
CA GLU A 37 -19.58 4.71 -12.54
C GLU A 37 -18.84 3.59 -13.29
N LEU A 38 -17.58 3.33 -12.93
CA LEU A 38 -16.75 2.34 -13.60
C LEU A 38 -17.21 0.91 -13.31
N ALA A 39 -17.77 0.65 -12.12
CA ALA A 39 -18.34 -0.64 -11.76
C ALA A 39 -19.60 -0.93 -12.60
N ALA A 40 -20.46 0.06 -12.81
CA ALA A 40 -21.63 -0.09 -13.69
C ALA A 40 -21.22 -0.38 -15.16
N LEU A 41 -20.20 0.32 -15.65
CA LEU A 41 -19.72 0.20 -17.04
C LEU A 41 -18.99 -1.12 -17.30
N HIS A 42 -18.08 -1.51 -16.40
CA HIS A 42 -17.14 -2.60 -16.64
C HIS A 42 -17.48 -3.90 -15.92
N LYS A 43 -18.40 -3.88 -14.96
CA LYS A 43 -18.85 -5.04 -14.18
C LYS A 43 -17.64 -5.84 -13.63
N PRO A 44 -16.75 -5.21 -12.84
CA PRO A 44 -15.57 -5.87 -12.32
C PRO A 44 -15.96 -7.05 -11.43
N LYS A 45 -15.07 -8.05 -11.33
CA LYS A 45 -15.22 -9.15 -10.38
C LYS A 45 -14.58 -8.86 -9.04
N LEU A 46 -13.61 -7.95 -9.03
CA LEU A 46 -12.75 -7.73 -7.87
C LEU A 46 -12.33 -6.27 -7.80
N TYR A 47 -12.34 -5.70 -6.59
CA TYR A 47 -11.70 -4.44 -6.28
C TYR A 47 -10.63 -4.67 -5.21
N ILE A 48 -9.39 -4.22 -5.46
CA ILE A 48 -8.28 -4.37 -4.52
C ILE A 48 -7.95 -3.02 -3.94
N ILE A 49 -7.89 -2.93 -2.62
CA ILE A 49 -7.69 -1.68 -1.88
C ILE A 49 -6.75 -1.88 -0.70
N HIS A 50 -5.89 -0.89 -0.43
CA HIS A 50 -5.24 -0.72 0.86
C HIS A 50 -6.10 0.19 1.73
N SER A 51 -6.73 -0.34 2.76
CA SER A 51 -7.59 0.45 3.65
C SER A 51 -6.79 1.29 4.65
N VAL A 52 -5.63 0.80 5.09
CA VAL A 52 -4.80 1.45 6.10
C VAL A 52 -3.39 1.68 5.55
N LEU A 53 -2.87 2.90 5.70
CA LEU A 53 -1.52 3.29 5.26
C LEU A 53 -1.21 2.89 3.82
N HIS A 54 -2.04 3.36 2.93
CA HIS A 54 -2.02 3.05 1.50
C HIS A 54 -0.63 3.25 0.86
N ASN A 55 -0.19 2.31 0.05
CA ASN A 55 1.00 2.45 -0.79
C ASN A 55 0.59 2.91 -2.21
N PRO A 56 0.99 4.14 -2.65
CA PRO A 56 2.16 4.91 -2.17
C PRO A 56 1.86 6.09 -1.25
N THR A 57 0.60 6.41 -0.94
CA THR A 57 0.20 7.72 -0.39
C THR A 57 0.21 7.80 1.14
N SER A 58 0.33 6.67 1.84
CA SER A 58 0.16 6.54 3.31
C SER A 58 -1.20 7.03 3.86
N THR A 59 -2.18 7.31 2.99
CA THR A 59 -3.53 7.68 3.42
C THR A 59 -4.27 6.46 3.98
N SER A 60 -5.26 6.69 4.83
CA SER A 60 -6.13 5.63 5.36
C SER A 60 -7.58 5.89 4.99
N LEU A 61 -8.36 4.83 4.92
CA LEU A 61 -9.77 4.86 4.54
C LEU A 61 -10.61 5.44 5.67
N SER A 62 -11.44 6.45 5.38
CA SER A 62 -12.41 6.95 6.34
C SER A 62 -13.59 5.98 6.50
N ALA A 63 -14.27 6.03 7.66
CA ALA A 63 -15.46 5.20 7.90
C ALA A 63 -16.58 5.47 6.89
N ALA A 64 -16.76 6.73 6.49
CA ALA A 64 -17.75 7.12 5.49
C ALA A 64 -17.44 6.48 4.12
N LYS A 65 -16.17 6.55 3.67
CA LYS A 65 -15.74 5.93 2.42
C LYS A 65 -15.81 4.40 2.49
N ALA A 66 -15.46 3.80 3.62
CA ALA A 66 -15.57 2.36 3.82
C ALA A 66 -17.01 1.87 3.62
N PHE A 67 -17.97 2.54 4.24
CA PHE A 67 -19.40 2.24 4.06
C PHE A 67 -19.83 2.36 2.59
N GLN A 68 -19.42 3.45 1.91
CA GLN A 68 -19.76 3.68 0.52
C GLN A 68 -19.13 2.63 -0.41
N VAL A 69 -17.89 2.23 -0.18
CA VAL A 69 -17.21 1.17 -0.95
C VAL A 69 -17.95 -0.16 -0.80
N LEU A 70 -18.31 -0.56 0.42
CA LEU A 70 -19.08 -1.79 0.66
C LEU A 70 -20.45 -1.76 -0.02
N LYS A 71 -21.15 -0.64 0.09
CA LYS A 71 -22.44 -0.45 -0.59
C LYS A 71 -22.31 -0.55 -2.12
N THR A 72 -21.28 0.06 -2.68
CA THR A 72 -21.01 -0.01 -4.13
C THR A 72 -20.68 -1.45 -4.55
N ALA A 73 -19.90 -2.18 -3.74
CA ALA A 73 -19.58 -3.58 -4.00
C ALA A 73 -20.84 -4.48 -3.99
N GLU A 74 -21.76 -4.22 -3.07
CA GLU A 74 -23.04 -4.92 -3.02
C GLU A 74 -23.92 -4.61 -4.23
N GLN A 75 -24.06 -3.33 -4.60
CA GLN A 75 -24.88 -2.87 -5.72
C GLN A 75 -24.41 -3.39 -7.08
N HIS A 76 -23.10 -3.55 -7.25
CA HIS A 76 -22.49 -3.96 -8.53
C HIS A 76 -21.91 -5.38 -8.52
N ASP A 77 -22.18 -6.13 -7.45
CA ASP A 77 -21.82 -7.55 -7.27
C ASP A 77 -20.36 -7.89 -7.54
N PHE A 78 -19.44 -7.17 -6.87
CA PHE A 78 -18.03 -7.51 -6.89
C PHE A 78 -17.47 -7.80 -5.49
N MET A 79 -16.41 -8.61 -5.43
CA MET A 79 -15.65 -8.89 -4.22
C MET A 79 -14.59 -7.82 -3.98
N ILE A 80 -14.17 -7.66 -2.73
CA ILE A 80 -13.10 -6.74 -2.35
C ILE A 80 -11.93 -7.57 -1.81
N VAL A 81 -10.71 -7.25 -2.24
CA VAL A 81 -9.48 -7.68 -1.57
C VAL A 81 -8.93 -6.50 -0.79
N GLU A 82 -8.96 -6.62 0.53
CA GLU A 82 -8.39 -5.66 1.45
C GLU A 82 -6.95 -6.06 1.79
N ASP A 83 -5.97 -5.36 1.22
CA ASP A 83 -4.56 -5.54 1.55
C ASP A 83 -4.19 -4.65 2.74
N ASP A 84 -4.01 -5.26 3.89
CA ASP A 84 -3.76 -4.59 5.17
C ASP A 84 -2.33 -4.86 5.71
N ILE A 85 -1.37 -5.10 4.81
CA ILE A 85 0.02 -5.46 5.15
C ILE A 85 0.77 -4.39 5.96
N TYR A 86 0.28 -3.15 5.97
CA TYR A 86 0.85 -2.02 6.71
C TYR A 86 0.13 -1.71 8.02
N CYS A 87 -0.96 -2.39 8.34
CA CYS A 87 -1.88 -2.02 9.42
C CYS A 87 -1.22 -1.89 10.79
N ASP A 88 -0.28 -2.76 11.10
CA ASP A 88 0.41 -2.74 12.39
C ASP A 88 1.37 -1.55 12.55
N MET A 89 1.67 -0.82 11.47
CA MET A 89 2.43 0.44 11.52
C MET A 89 1.55 1.65 11.85
N HIS A 90 0.22 1.48 11.87
CA HIS A 90 -0.70 2.54 12.26
C HIS A 90 -0.69 2.73 13.78
N PRO A 91 -0.63 3.98 14.29
CA PRO A 91 -0.51 4.26 15.73
C PRO A 91 -1.77 3.92 16.56
N GLY A 92 -2.81 3.40 15.93
CA GLY A 92 -4.06 3.04 16.59
C GLY A 92 -4.97 4.24 16.85
N SER A 93 -5.79 4.13 17.91
CA SER A 93 -6.81 5.15 18.25
C SER A 93 -6.23 6.48 18.73
N ALA A 94 -4.91 6.56 18.99
CA ALA A 94 -4.27 7.79 19.45
C ALA A 94 -4.31 8.92 18.38
N VAL A 95 -4.46 8.57 17.10
CA VAL A 95 -4.49 9.54 16.00
C VAL A 95 -5.84 9.52 15.29
N GLN A 96 -6.22 8.38 14.74
CA GLN A 96 -7.51 8.14 14.09
C GLN A 96 -7.73 6.63 14.01
N ALA A 97 -8.96 6.18 14.28
CA ALA A 97 -9.28 4.77 14.13
C ALA A 97 -9.09 4.34 12.67
N ALA A 98 -8.26 3.33 12.45
CA ALA A 98 -8.13 2.73 11.12
C ALA A 98 -9.36 1.88 10.82
N THR A 99 -10.11 2.23 9.77
CA THR A 99 -11.31 1.52 9.35
C THR A 99 -10.92 0.36 8.44
N ARG A 100 -11.34 -0.86 8.79
CA ARG A 100 -11.16 -2.06 7.97
C ARG A 100 -12.49 -2.52 7.40
N LEU A 101 -12.48 -2.75 6.10
CA LEU A 101 -13.65 -3.25 5.37
C LEU A 101 -14.03 -4.65 5.84
N SER A 102 -13.05 -5.52 6.09
CA SER A 102 -13.24 -6.87 6.58
C SER A 102 -13.96 -6.93 7.93
N ALA A 103 -13.68 -5.98 8.82
CA ALA A 103 -14.35 -5.88 10.12
C ALA A 103 -15.81 -5.42 9.99
N LEU A 104 -16.10 -4.51 9.06
CA LEU A 104 -17.45 -4.02 8.79
C LEU A 104 -18.30 -5.06 8.04
N ASP A 105 -17.71 -5.73 7.07
CA ASP A 105 -18.38 -6.71 6.19
C ASP A 105 -18.44 -8.14 6.78
N GLN A 106 -17.68 -8.39 7.85
CA GLN A 106 -17.54 -9.70 8.48
C GLN A 106 -17.13 -10.82 7.50
N LEU A 107 -16.24 -10.48 6.56
CA LEU A 107 -15.71 -11.38 5.52
C LEU A 107 -16.77 -11.98 4.56
N ASN A 108 -17.90 -11.30 4.40
CA ASN A 108 -18.95 -11.72 3.47
C ASN A 108 -18.53 -11.49 2.00
N ARG A 109 -18.11 -10.26 1.65
CA ARG A 109 -17.59 -9.86 0.34
C ARG A 109 -16.11 -9.50 0.37
N VAL A 110 -15.51 -9.37 1.55
CA VAL A 110 -14.13 -8.93 1.74
C VAL A 110 -13.22 -10.13 1.99
N ILE A 111 -12.18 -10.22 1.17
CA ILE A 111 -11.03 -11.11 1.36
C ILE A 111 -9.92 -10.27 1.98
N TYR A 112 -9.57 -10.56 3.24
CA TYR A 112 -8.55 -9.83 3.98
C TYR A 112 -7.16 -10.46 3.78
N LEU A 113 -6.18 -9.63 3.45
CA LEU A 113 -4.78 -10.03 3.35
C LEU A 113 -3.96 -9.37 4.47
N GLY A 114 -3.28 -10.20 5.25
CA GLY A 114 -2.33 -9.75 6.25
C GLY A 114 -0.97 -10.43 6.08
N GLY A 115 0.07 -9.85 6.66
CA GLY A 115 1.40 -10.43 6.54
C GLY A 115 2.47 -9.73 7.36
N PHE A 116 3.63 -10.37 7.46
CA PHE A 116 4.72 -9.95 8.33
C PHE A 116 5.93 -9.39 7.57
N SER A 117 5.82 -9.25 6.25
CA SER A 117 6.92 -8.78 5.39
C SER A 117 7.37 -7.34 5.68
N LYS A 118 6.48 -6.50 6.23
CA LYS A 118 6.77 -5.08 6.53
C LYS A 118 7.06 -4.83 8.00
N THR A 119 6.58 -5.70 8.86
CA THR A 119 6.71 -5.58 10.33
C THR A 119 7.81 -6.44 10.92
N LEU A 120 8.13 -7.58 10.30
CA LEU A 120 9.25 -8.44 10.71
C LEU A 120 10.37 -8.43 9.68
N ALA A 121 10.24 -9.27 8.64
CA ALA A 121 11.23 -9.34 7.57
C ALA A 121 10.59 -9.83 6.26
N ALA A 122 10.94 -9.17 5.17
CA ALA A 122 10.39 -9.47 3.86
C ALA A 122 10.76 -10.89 3.36
N ASN A 123 11.94 -11.39 3.75
CA ASN A 123 12.45 -12.70 3.35
C ASN A 123 11.81 -13.88 4.09
N LEU A 124 11.08 -13.66 5.17
CA LEU A 124 10.29 -14.72 5.84
C LEU A 124 9.16 -15.25 4.95
N ARG A 125 8.60 -14.43 4.08
CA ARG A 125 7.53 -14.79 3.13
C ARG A 125 6.29 -15.40 3.81
N VAL A 126 5.96 -14.94 5.02
CA VAL A 126 4.79 -15.38 5.78
C VAL A 126 3.70 -14.32 5.74
N GLY A 127 2.51 -14.76 5.38
CA GLY A 127 1.29 -13.96 5.34
C GLY A 127 0.07 -14.87 5.49
N PHE A 128 -1.10 -14.28 5.59
CA PHE A 128 -2.35 -15.02 5.74
C PHE A 128 -3.49 -14.33 5.00
N ILE A 129 -4.50 -15.13 4.69
CA ILE A 129 -5.76 -14.68 4.10
C ILE A 129 -6.87 -15.04 5.07
N ALA A 130 -7.75 -14.08 5.37
CA ALA A 130 -8.99 -14.33 6.08
C ALA A 130 -10.18 -14.06 5.15
N THR A 131 -11.07 -15.04 5.02
CA THR A 131 -12.23 -14.99 4.11
C THR A 131 -13.27 -16.04 4.53
N SER A 132 -14.38 -16.14 3.80
CA SER A 132 -15.37 -17.19 4.02
C SER A 132 -14.75 -18.60 3.88
N ARG A 133 -15.30 -19.57 4.61
CA ARG A 133 -14.82 -20.96 4.56
C ARG A 133 -14.77 -21.53 3.14
N GLU A 134 -15.78 -21.28 2.34
CA GLU A 134 -15.84 -21.74 0.95
C GLU A 134 -14.70 -21.18 0.12
N THR A 135 -14.48 -19.85 0.18
CA THR A 135 -13.40 -19.18 -0.52
C THR A 135 -12.02 -19.65 -0.02
N ALA A 136 -11.86 -19.86 1.29
CA ALA A 136 -10.61 -20.34 1.86
C ALA A 136 -10.23 -21.73 1.34
N ILE A 137 -11.17 -22.66 1.23
CA ILE A 137 -10.94 -24.00 0.66
C ILE A 137 -10.48 -23.88 -0.80
N ARG A 138 -11.19 -23.11 -1.62
CA ARG A 138 -10.84 -22.90 -3.03
C ARG A 138 -9.46 -22.26 -3.21
N LEU A 139 -9.08 -21.32 -2.33
CA LEU A 139 -7.75 -20.69 -2.35
C LEU A 139 -6.66 -21.67 -1.90
N ALA A 140 -6.93 -22.53 -0.91
CA ALA A 140 -6.00 -23.56 -0.47
C ALA A 140 -5.68 -24.56 -1.61
N ASP A 141 -6.70 -25.00 -2.35
CA ASP A 141 -6.51 -25.87 -3.52
C ASP A 141 -5.63 -25.17 -4.59
N ARG A 142 -5.86 -23.90 -4.85
CA ARG A 142 -5.04 -23.12 -5.78
C ARG A 142 -3.61 -22.93 -5.28
N LYS A 143 -3.43 -22.69 -3.98
CA LYS A 143 -2.11 -22.61 -3.36
C LYS A 143 -1.33 -23.90 -3.54
N MET A 144 -1.93 -25.07 -3.33
CA MET A 144 -1.30 -26.37 -3.55
C MET A 144 -0.80 -26.52 -4.98
N LEU A 145 -1.55 -26.06 -5.97
CA LEU A 145 -1.16 -26.18 -7.38
C LEU A 145 -0.10 -25.15 -7.80
N SER A 146 0.03 -24.02 -7.11
CA SER A 146 0.94 -22.93 -7.49
C SER A 146 2.25 -22.91 -6.71
N THR A 147 2.19 -23.05 -5.41
CA THR A 147 3.34 -22.88 -4.51
C THR A 147 3.52 -24.00 -3.50
N LEU A 148 2.64 -25.01 -3.53
CA LEU A 148 2.57 -26.13 -2.58
C LEU A 148 2.30 -25.66 -1.15
N THR A 149 3.33 -25.22 -0.43
CA THR A 149 3.21 -24.80 0.97
C THR A 149 4.12 -23.62 1.27
N THR A 150 3.86 -22.95 2.37
CA THR A 150 4.77 -21.97 2.97
C THR A 150 5.92 -22.70 3.67
N ASN A 151 7.09 -22.06 3.76
CA ASN A 151 8.24 -22.64 4.46
C ASN A 151 7.95 -22.75 5.96
N GLU A 152 7.97 -23.98 6.50
CA GLU A 152 7.63 -24.26 7.90
C GLU A 152 8.59 -23.56 8.90
N ILE A 153 9.88 -23.43 8.57
CA ILE A 153 10.83 -22.75 9.44
C ILE A 153 10.42 -21.27 9.62
N SER A 154 10.05 -20.61 8.52
CA SER A 154 9.60 -19.23 8.56
C SER A 154 8.30 -19.08 9.38
N GLU A 155 7.34 -19.98 9.21
CA GLU A 155 6.09 -19.99 9.99
C GLU A 155 6.37 -20.20 11.48
N ARG A 156 7.26 -21.14 11.85
CA ARG A 156 7.65 -21.38 13.25
C ARG A 156 8.36 -20.17 13.86
N VAL A 157 9.22 -19.47 13.11
CA VAL A 157 9.88 -18.24 13.57
C VAL A 157 8.84 -17.17 13.87
N VAL A 158 7.90 -16.93 12.93
CA VAL A 158 6.82 -15.95 13.13
C VAL A 158 5.95 -16.34 14.31
N HIS A 159 5.54 -17.62 14.41
CA HIS A 159 4.75 -18.12 15.54
C HIS A 159 5.45 -17.87 16.89
N LYS A 160 6.75 -18.16 16.98
CA LYS A 160 7.52 -17.94 18.21
C LYS A 160 7.55 -16.45 18.60
N ILE A 161 7.81 -15.56 17.64
CA ILE A 161 7.84 -14.11 17.88
C ILE A 161 6.47 -13.59 18.38
N LEU A 162 5.38 -14.12 17.83
CA LEU A 162 4.02 -13.76 18.21
C LEU A 162 3.66 -14.30 19.60
N SER A 163 3.92 -15.60 19.86
CA SER A 163 3.52 -16.30 21.09
C SER A 163 4.33 -15.84 22.31
N GLU A 164 5.58 -15.45 22.13
CA GLU A 164 6.44 -14.92 23.22
C GLU A 164 6.23 -13.42 23.49
N GLY A 165 5.30 -12.76 22.77
CA GLY A 165 4.97 -11.35 22.99
C GLY A 165 6.01 -10.34 22.50
N HIS A 166 7.02 -10.79 21.75
CA HIS A 166 8.07 -9.92 21.22
C HIS A 166 7.59 -9.01 20.09
N TYR A 167 6.57 -9.43 19.36
CA TYR A 167 6.06 -8.72 18.19
C TYR A 167 5.62 -7.29 18.50
N ARG A 168 4.80 -7.10 19.53
CA ARG A 168 4.26 -5.78 19.90
C ARG A 168 5.34 -4.76 20.19
N LYS A 169 6.30 -5.12 21.04
CA LYS A 169 7.45 -4.25 21.39
C LYS A 169 8.30 -3.90 20.16
N HIS A 170 8.46 -4.87 19.27
CA HIS A 170 9.20 -4.68 18.02
C HIS A 170 8.49 -3.68 17.10
N VAL A 171 7.19 -3.82 16.90
CA VAL A 171 6.37 -2.93 16.10
C VAL A 171 6.34 -1.52 16.66
N ASP A 172 6.18 -1.35 17.98
CA ASP A 172 6.20 -0.04 18.63
C ASP A 172 7.54 0.69 18.41
N ARG A 173 8.66 -0.05 18.45
CA ARG A 173 9.99 0.51 18.14
C ARG A 173 10.12 0.91 16.68
N ILE A 174 9.57 0.11 15.74
CA ILE A 174 9.57 0.45 14.32
C ILE A 174 8.74 1.71 14.08
N ARG A 175 7.55 1.81 14.66
CA ARG A 175 6.68 3.00 14.55
C ARG A 175 7.41 4.25 14.97
N SER A 176 8.03 4.25 16.16
CA SER A 176 8.78 5.40 16.66
C SER A 176 9.90 5.84 15.72
N LYS A 177 10.65 4.88 15.15
CA LYS A 177 11.70 5.18 14.16
C LYS A 177 11.14 5.74 12.86
N LEU A 178 10.03 5.19 12.38
CA LEU A 178 9.38 5.68 11.16
C LEU A 178 8.80 7.08 11.35
N ASP A 179 8.22 7.38 12.51
CA ASP A 179 7.68 8.70 12.82
C ASP A 179 8.78 9.75 12.81
N SER A 180 9.91 9.51 13.50
CA SER A 180 11.05 10.42 13.48
C SER A 180 11.62 10.60 12.06
N ALA A 181 11.79 9.51 11.32
CA ALA A 181 12.30 9.58 9.94
C ALA A 181 11.32 10.33 9.01
N ARG A 182 10.01 10.15 9.20
CA ARG A 182 9.00 10.85 8.40
C ARG A 182 9.05 12.36 8.60
N ASP A 183 9.17 12.80 9.85
CA ASP A 183 9.25 14.23 10.18
C ASP A 183 10.51 14.86 9.57
N GLU A 184 11.65 14.18 9.68
CA GLU A 184 12.91 14.63 9.07
C GLU A 184 12.82 14.71 7.54
N VAL A 185 12.34 13.63 6.90
CA VAL A 185 12.21 13.56 5.44
C VAL A 185 11.20 14.58 4.94
N THR A 186 10.08 14.79 5.64
CA THR A 186 9.08 15.82 5.28
C THR A 186 9.72 17.21 5.30
N SER A 187 10.47 17.54 6.34
CA SER A 187 11.17 18.83 6.45
C SER A 187 12.15 19.04 5.31
N ARG A 188 12.92 18.02 4.94
CA ARG A 188 13.89 18.09 3.82
C ARG A 188 13.20 18.25 2.48
N VAL A 189 12.13 17.48 2.22
CA VAL A 189 11.29 17.57 1.02
C VAL A 189 10.81 19.02 0.79
N GLU A 190 10.27 19.65 1.83
CA GLU A 190 9.74 21.00 1.75
C GLU A 190 10.86 22.04 1.57
N LYS A 191 12.01 21.85 2.22
CA LYS A 191 13.17 22.73 2.12
C LYS A 191 13.71 22.81 0.69
N ILE A 192 13.71 21.69 -0.06
CA ILE A 192 14.18 21.64 -1.45
C ILE A 192 13.09 21.95 -2.50
N GLY A 193 11.92 22.45 -2.04
CA GLY A 193 10.86 22.94 -2.91
C GLY A 193 9.88 21.89 -3.42
N MET A 194 10.00 20.64 -2.99
CA MET A 194 8.97 19.62 -3.28
C MET A 194 7.76 19.78 -2.37
N ARG A 195 6.60 19.27 -2.81
CA ARG A 195 5.36 19.34 -2.06
C ARG A 195 4.88 17.94 -1.66
N VAL A 196 4.67 17.72 -0.36
CA VAL A 196 3.99 16.51 0.12
C VAL A 196 2.50 16.61 -0.22
N GLN A 197 2.00 15.69 -1.03
CA GLN A 197 0.61 15.70 -1.52
C GLN A 197 -0.40 15.46 -0.39
N TYR A 198 -0.10 14.53 0.52
CA TYR A 198 -0.96 14.20 1.66
C TYR A 198 -0.12 14.19 2.94
N ARG A 199 -0.46 15.05 3.88
CA ARG A 199 0.13 15.01 5.23
C ARG A 199 -0.60 13.95 6.05
N THR A 200 0.06 12.81 6.23
CA THR A 200 -0.49 11.67 6.98
C THR A 200 0.20 11.54 8.33
N PRO A 201 -0.54 11.14 9.39
CA PRO A 201 0.03 11.06 10.74
C PRO A 201 0.94 9.84 10.94
N ALA A 202 0.97 8.91 9.97
CA ALA A 202 1.73 7.67 10.04
C ALA A 202 2.07 7.15 8.64
N GLY A 203 2.86 6.08 8.57
CA GLY A 203 3.21 5.41 7.33
C GLY A 203 4.68 5.56 6.97
N MET A 204 5.13 4.68 6.10
CA MET A 204 6.53 4.62 5.67
C MET A 204 6.79 5.32 4.33
N PHE A 205 5.74 5.88 3.71
CA PHE A 205 5.86 6.54 2.42
C PHE A 205 5.43 8.00 2.48
N LEU A 206 6.08 8.84 1.68
CA LEU A 206 5.59 10.14 1.28
C LEU A 206 5.31 10.11 -0.22
N TRP A 207 4.15 10.63 -0.60
CA TRP A 207 3.79 10.89 -1.99
C TRP A 207 4.04 12.36 -2.27
N VAL A 208 5.07 12.65 -3.03
CA VAL A 208 5.59 14.01 -3.22
C VAL A 208 5.48 14.44 -4.67
N ASP A 209 5.12 15.69 -4.87
CA ASP A 209 5.14 16.37 -6.17
C ASP A 209 6.45 17.13 -6.31
N THR A 210 7.24 16.77 -7.31
CA THR A 210 8.55 17.38 -7.61
C THR A 210 8.46 18.58 -8.56
N GLY A 211 7.29 18.76 -9.20
CA GLY A 211 7.11 19.75 -10.26
C GLY A 211 7.82 19.41 -11.59
N LYS A 212 8.59 18.33 -11.64
CA LYS A 212 9.35 17.85 -12.83
C LYS A 212 8.92 16.44 -13.22
N ASP A 213 9.23 16.00 -14.43
CA ASP A 213 9.02 14.63 -14.86
C ASP A 213 9.87 13.67 -14.02
N THR A 214 9.20 12.81 -13.26
CA THR A 214 9.86 11.88 -12.33
C THR A 214 10.49 10.67 -13.03
N ILE A 215 10.15 10.37 -14.28
CA ILE A 215 10.83 9.33 -15.08
C ILE A 215 12.24 9.81 -15.38
N ALA A 216 12.38 10.99 -16.00
CA ALA A 216 13.67 11.58 -16.32
C ALA A 216 14.54 11.79 -15.07
N LEU A 217 13.92 12.23 -13.96
CA LEU A 217 14.63 12.39 -12.68
C LEU A 217 15.15 11.04 -12.13
N THR A 218 14.37 9.97 -12.28
CA THR A 218 14.77 8.63 -11.83
C THR A 218 15.89 8.03 -12.67
N GLU A 219 15.90 8.26 -13.98
CA GLU A 219 16.97 7.82 -14.88
C GLU A 219 18.31 8.46 -14.48
N LYS A 220 18.34 9.78 -14.27
CA LYS A 220 19.54 10.49 -13.78
C LYS A 220 19.97 10.02 -12.39
N ALA A 221 19.03 9.74 -11.49
CA ALA A 221 19.31 9.22 -10.16
C ALA A 221 20.01 7.85 -10.24
N LEU A 222 19.54 6.99 -11.15
CA LEU A 222 20.10 5.66 -11.34
C LEU A 222 21.57 5.72 -11.82
N GLU A 223 21.93 6.67 -12.69
CA GLU A 223 23.31 6.91 -13.12
C GLU A 223 24.22 7.29 -11.93
N LYS A 224 23.66 7.88 -10.88
CA LYS A 224 24.37 8.22 -9.63
C LYS A 224 24.30 7.12 -8.57
N GLY A 225 23.65 5.98 -8.88
CA GLY A 225 23.50 4.85 -7.97
C GLY A 225 22.30 4.97 -7.02
N PHE A 226 21.39 5.93 -7.22
CA PHE A 226 20.18 6.08 -6.41
C PHE A 226 18.98 5.46 -7.11
N LEU A 227 18.23 4.61 -6.38
CA LEU A 227 16.98 4.02 -6.87
C LEU A 227 15.78 4.79 -6.33
N LEU A 228 15.17 5.61 -7.17
CA LEU A 228 13.93 6.34 -6.86
C LEU A 228 12.72 5.65 -7.48
N ALA A 229 11.52 6.00 -7.04
CA ALA A 229 10.27 5.39 -7.48
C ALA A 229 9.34 6.45 -8.13
N PRO A 230 9.39 6.61 -9.47
CA PRO A 230 8.58 7.60 -10.19
C PRO A 230 7.10 7.28 -10.10
N GLY A 231 6.26 8.32 -10.17
CA GLY A 231 4.81 8.20 -10.02
C GLY A 231 4.14 7.34 -11.08
N SER A 232 4.69 7.33 -12.29
CA SER A 232 4.19 6.48 -13.39
C SER A 232 4.11 5.00 -13.05
N LEU A 233 5.02 4.49 -12.21
CA LEU A 233 4.99 3.09 -11.75
C LEU A 233 3.71 2.76 -10.98
N PHE A 234 3.14 3.72 -10.28
CA PHE A 234 1.99 3.51 -9.38
C PHE A 234 0.64 3.69 -10.07
N SER A 235 0.62 3.98 -11.37
CA SER A 235 -0.60 4.03 -12.17
C SER A 235 -0.67 2.85 -13.14
N PRO A 236 -1.84 2.20 -13.30
CA PRO A 236 -2.01 1.15 -14.29
C PRO A 236 -1.82 1.66 -15.72
N HIS A 237 -1.91 2.95 -15.95
CA HIS A 237 -1.72 3.59 -17.26
C HIS A 237 -0.26 4.01 -17.52
N GLN A 238 0.60 4.03 -16.49
CA GLN A 238 2.02 4.40 -16.56
C GLN A 238 2.30 5.76 -17.26
N LEU A 239 1.37 6.69 -17.14
CA LEU A 239 1.50 8.02 -17.73
C LEU A 239 2.59 8.83 -17.00
N PRO A 240 3.28 9.75 -17.68
CA PRO A 240 4.22 10.67 -17.06
C PRO A 240 3.59 11.38 -15.86
N SER A 241 4.37 11.56 -14.80
CA SER A 241 3.90 12.14 -13.54
C SER A 241 4.99 13.00 -12.90
N THR A 242 4.59 14.09 -12.28
CA THR A 242 5.47 14.90 -11.43
C THR A 242 5.58 14.34 -10.01
N HIS A 243 4.76 13.35 -9.68
CA HIS A 243 4.79 12.71 -8.36
C HIS A 243 5.81 11.59 -8.30
N MET A 244 6.35 11.35 -7.11
CA MET A 244 7.15 10.17 -6.78
C MET A 244 6.86 9.70 -5.37
N ARG A 245 7.20 8.41 -5.11
CA ARG A 245 7.13 7.85 -3.77
C ARG A 245 8.51 7.87 -3.12
N LEU A 246 8.61 8.49 -1.95
CA LEU A 246 9.77 8.38 -1.07
C LEU A 246 9.48 7.37 0.05
N ASN A 247 10.44 6.49 0.34
CA ASN A 247 10.39 5.60 1.51
C ASN A 247 11.21 6.24 2.63
N VAL A 248 10.55 6.75 3.66
CA VAL A 248 11.21 7.51 4.74
C VAL A 248 12.31 6.71 5.44
N ALA A 249 12.19 5.38 5.53
CA ALA A 249 13.21 4.52 6.11
C ALA A 249 14.48 4.38 5.25
N ALA A 250 14.43 4.77 3.99
CA ALA A 250 15.55 4.64 3.04
C ALA A 250 16.18 5.99 2.67
N MET A 251 15.71 7.10 3.24
CA MET A 251 16.14 8.47 2.89
C MET A 251 17.20 9.03 3.83
N ALA A 252 18.00 8.16 4.49
CA ALA A 252 19.05 8.58 5.41
C ALA A 252 20.36 9.04 4.69
N ASP A 253 20.55 8.63 3.43
CA ASP A 253 21.75 8.97 2.65
C ASP A 253 21.72 10.46 2.25
N SER A 254 22.78 11.20 2.59
CA SER A 254 22.91 12.62 2.25
C SER A 254 23.06 12.83 0.73
N GLY A 255 23.72 11.90 0.03
CA GLY A 255 23.97 12.02 -1.41
C GLY A 255 22.70 12.05 -2.25
N VAL A 256 21.64 11.36 -1.83
CA VAL A 256 20.35 11.42 -2.54
C VAL A 256 19.70 12.81 -2.40
N TRP A 257 19.89 13.47 -1.25
CA TRP A 257 19.34 14.81 -1.04
C TRP A 257 20.12 15.86 -1.84
N ASP A 258 21.46 15.78 -1.86
CA ASP A 258 22.31 16.65 -2.69
C ASP A 258 21.97 16.51 -4.18
N PHE A 259 21.72 15.27 -4.63
CA PHE A 259 21.24 15.01 -5.98
C PHE A 259 19.88 15.67 -6.26
N LEU A 260 18.88 15.44 -5.39
CA LEU A 260 17.54 15.99 -5.57
C LEU A 260 17.54 17.53 -5.54
N GLU A 261 18.32 18.15 -4.64
CA GLU A 261 18.43 19.61 -4.56
C GLU A 261 19.01 20.19 -5.85
N ASN A 262 20.06 19.58 -6.41
CA ASN A 262 20.66 20.03 -7.66
C ASN A 262 19.76 19.85 -8.88
N GLU A 263 19.00 18.77 -8.96
CA GLU A 263 18.13 18.48 -10.10
C GLU A 263 16.81 19.28 -10.07
N LEU A 264 16.38 19.76 -8.91
CA LEU A 264 15.12 20.48 -8.75
C LEU A 264 15.27 21.99 -8.82
N GLN A 265 16.48 22.53 -8.67
CA GLN A 265 16.78 23.93 -8.97
C GLN A 265 16.75 24.17 -10.48
#